data_c060fce40ba21898a724d686e22b90cf
#
_entry.id   c060fce40ba21898a724d686e22b90cf
#
_cell.length_a   1.000
_cell.length_b   1.000
_cell.length_c   1.000
_cell.angle_alpha   90.00
_cell.angle_beta   90.00
_cell.angle_gamma   90.00
#
_symmetry.space_group_name_H-M   'P 1'
#
loop_
_entity.id
_entity.type
_entity.pdbx_description
1 polymer ?
#
loop_
_entity_poly.entity_id
_entity_poly.type
_entity_poly.pdbx_seq_one_letter_code
_entity_poly.pdbx_strand_id
1 'polypeptide(L)'
;KYIQPGRKVSLEREVFPKLVEEGKLFGYVFDGLWTDIGKAEDYLEINKILLDSLRGRHENVIKGDVKIKEPVFCDLSATIGEGSTIGPYAVLGKNVSVGRNAHIKNSVIFSGVSISDDSLINGAIIGENVVVGKRVKISSNCVIGDYAVIGDNVSLAEGVSICPAKEVFHDVSESKCVI
;
A
#
# COMPACT_ATOMS: atom_id res chain seq x y z
N LYS A 1 -24.45 16.12 -24.26
CA LYS A 1 -24.27 17.02 -25.42
C LYS A 1 -22.85 16.96 -25.98
N TYR A 2 -21.81 17.00 -25.14
CA TYR A 2 -20.40 17.05 -25.56
C TYR A 2 -19.78 15.65 -25.76
N ILE A 3 -20.31 14.62 -25.10
CA ILE A 3 -19.84 13.25 -25.18
C ILE A 3 -20.86 12.47 -26.04
N GLN A 4 -20.40 11.95 -27.18
CA GLN A 4 -21.21 11.13 -28.06
C GLN A 4 -21.21 9.67 -27.62
N PRO A 5 -22.34 8.98 -27.60
CA PRO A 5 -22.37 7.56 -27.31
C PRO A 5 -21.54 6.74 -28.31
N GLY A 6 -20.93 5.66 -27.81
CA GLY A 6 -20.24 4.67 -28.65
C GLY A 6 -18.82 5.02 -29.07
N ARG A 7 -18.24 6.15 -28.65
CA ARG A 7 -16.82 6.44 -28.89
C ARG A 7 -16.09 6.91 -27.62
N LYS A 8 -14.79 6.65 -27.56
CA LYS A 8 -13.91 7.23 -26.53
C LYS A 8 -13.73 8.71 -26.82
N VAL A 9 -13.93 9.55 -25.80
CA VAL A 9 -13.79 11.01 -25.87
C VAL A 9 -12.84 11.45 -24.74
N SER A 10 -11.84 12.26 -25.07
CA SER A 10 -11.00 12.91 -24.05
C SER A 10 -11.69 14.17 -23.54
N LEU A 11 -11.92 14.25 -22.25
CA LEU A 11 -12.46 15.46 -21.63
C LEU A 11 -11.56 16.67 -21.87
N GLU A 12 -10.25 16.50 -21.70
CA GLU A 12 -9.26 17.57 -21.77
C GLU A 12 -9.03 18.08 -23.21
N ARG A 13 -9.06 17.18 -24.18
CA ARG A 13 -8.75 17.52 -25.58
C ARG A 13 -9.95 17.88 -26.41
N GLU A 14 -11.13 17.36 -26.08
CA GLU A 14 -12.32 17.48 -26.93
C GLU A 14 -13.49 18.19 -26.25
N VAL A 15 -13.63 18.11 -24.92
CA VAL A 15 -14.78 18.67 -24.20
C VAL A 15 -14.43 19.99 -23.54
N PHE A 16 -13.34 20.05 -22.76
CA PHE A 16 -12.96 21.25 -22.03
C PHE A 16 -12.69 22.45 -22.96
N PRO A 17 -11.98 22.33 -24.10
CA PRO A 17 -11.81 23.45 -25.00
C PRO A 17 -13.13 24.06 -25.45
N LYS A 18 -14.13 23.25 -25.80
CA LYS A 18 -15.47 23.73 -26.21
C LYS A 18 -16.19 24.45 -25.06
N LEU A 19 -16.05 23.94 -23.83
CA LEU A 19 -16.62 24.56 -22.65
C LEU A 19 -15.94 25.91 -22.34
N VAL A 20 -14.63 26.03 -22.59
CA VAL A 20 -13.92 27.31 -22.50
C VAL A 20 -14.42 28.31 -23.52
N GLU A 21 -14.56 27.91 -24.80
CA GLU A 21 -15.09 28.75 -25.86
C GLU A 21 -16.52 29.23 -25.56
N GLU A 22 -17.34 28.38 -24.93
CA GLU A 22 -18.69 28.70 -24.50
C GLU A 22 -18.77 29.49 -23.17
N GLY A 23 -17.64 29.78 -22.54
CA GLY A 23 -17.58 30.46 -21.23
C GLY A 23 -18.22 29.65 -20.09
N LYS A 24 -18.23 28.31 -20.19
CA LYS A 24 -18.89 27.40 -19.24
C LYS A 24 -17.93 26.59 -18.39
N LEU A 25 -16.62 26.78 -18.53
CA LEU A 25 -15.61 26.16 -17.70
C LEU A 25 -14.95 27.20 -16.80
N PHE A 26 -14.95 26.92 -15.50
CA PHE A 26 -14.38 27.79 -14.49
C PHE A 26 -13.27 27.06 -13.74
N GLY A 27 -12.19 27.78 -13.38
CA GLY A 27 -11.13 27.29 -12.54
C GLY A 27 -11.34 27.74 -11.09
N TYR A 28 -10.97 26.87 -10.16
CA TYR A 28 -10.88 27.19 -8.74
C TYR A 28 -9.42 27.02 -8.29
N VAL A 29 -8.87 28.09 -7.69
CA VAL A 29 -7.52 28.03 -7.10
C VAL A 29 -7.63 27.40 -5.72
N PHE A 30 -6.90 26.31 -5.51
CA PHE A 30 -6.87 25.57 -4.26
C PHE A 30 -5.46 25.61 -3.67
N ASP A 31 -5.36 26.05 -2.41
CA ASP A 31 -4.14 26.01 -1.62
C ASP A 31 -4.19 24.79 -0.68
N GLY A 32 -3.43 23.75 -1.00
CA GLY A 32 -3.40 22.51 -0.22
C GLY A 32 -2.63 21.41 -0.90
N LEU A 33 -2.52 20.28 -0.23
CA LEU A 33 -1.93 19.07 -0.81
C LEU A 33 -2.88 18.50 -1.86
N TRP A 34 -2.44 18.49 -3.10
CA TRP A 34 -3.08 17.78 -4.19
C TRP A 34 -2.07 16.83 -4.83
N THR A 35 -2.47 15.62 -5.10
CA THR A 35 -1.66 14.64 -5.82
C THR A 35 -2.54 13.71 -6.62
N ASP A 36 -2.06 13.31 -7.79
CA ASP A 36 -2.69 12.27 -8.60
C ASP A 36 -2.13 10.90 -8.17
N ILE A 37 -3.03 9.94 -7.95
CA ILE A 37 -2.67 8.56 -7.59
C ILE A 37 -3.03 7.65 -8.75
N GLY A 38 -2.13 7.57 -9.72
CA GLY A 38 -2.31 6.76 -10.93
C GLY A 38 -1.65 5.38 -10.84
N LYS A 39 -0.69 5.20 -9.93
CA LYS A 39 0.13 3.97 -9.77
C LYS A 39 0.33 3.61 -8.31
N ALA A 40 0.75 2.37 -8.06
CA ALA A 40 1.08 1.90 -6.71
C ALA A 40 2.20 2.71 -6.05
N GLU A 41 3.18 3.14 -6.83
CA GLU A 41 4.28 3.99 -6.37
C GLU A 41 3.79 5.35 -5.86
N ASP A 42 2.86 5.98 -6.60
CA ASP A 42 2.25 7.25 -6.20
C ASP A 42 1.48 7.10 -4.87
N TYR A 43 0.80 5.95 -4.69
CA TYR A 43 0.11 5.64 -3.44
C TYR A 43 1.08 5.49 -2.25
N LEU A 44 2.21 4.82 -2.43
CA LEU A 44 3.24 4.71 -1.40
C LEU A 44 3.87 6.07 -1.10
N GLU A 45 4.11 6.89 -2.11
CA GLU A 45 4.71 8.22 -1.94
C GLU A 45 3.79 9.18 -1.17
N ILE A 46 2.50 9.23 -1.50
CA ILE A 46 1.56 10.08 -0.74
C ILE A 46 1.44 9.62 0.71
N ASN A 47 1.52 8.30 0.99
CA ASN A 47 1.54 7.80 2.35
C ASN A 47 2.78 8.28 3.13
N LYS A 48 3.96 8.39 2.50
CA LYS A 48 5.15 8.97 3.14
C LYS A 48 4.94 10.45 3.47
N ILE A 49 4.42 11.23 2.54
CA ILE A 49 4.11 12.67 2.76
C ILE A 49 3.13 12.83 3.93
N LEU A 50 2.09 12.00 3.99
CA LEU A 50 1.12 12.04 5.08
C LEU A 50 1.75 11.64 6.41
N LEU A 51 2.56 10.59 6.44
CA LEU A 51 3.27 10.15 7.65
C LEU A 51 4.23 11.24 8.16
N ASP A 52 4.95 11.93 7.27
CA ASP A 52 5.80 13.05 7.66
C ASP A 52 5.01 14.21 8.31
N SER A 53 3.78 14.45 7.84
CA SER A 53 2.88 15.45 8.42
C SER A 53 2.31 15.05 9.79
N LEU A 54 2.30 13.75 10.10
CA LEU A 54 1.76 13.17 11.33
C LEU A 54 2.82 12.95 12.41
N ARG A 55 4.09 13.29 12.17
CA ARG A 55 5.19 13.10 13.14
C ARG A 55 4.83 13.67 14.52
N GLY A 56 5.03 12.84 15.54
CA GLY A 56 4.79 13.21 16.95
C GLY A 56 3.33 13.01 17.42
N ARG A 57 2.47 12.37 16.65
CA ARG A 57 1.07 12.08 17.03
C ARG A 57 0.82 10.61 17.39
N HIS A 58 1.83 9.89 17.84
CA HIS A 58 1.71 8.46 18.10
C HIS A 58 1.43 8.19 19.58
N GLU A 59 0.23 7.70 19.88
CA GLU A 59 -0.06 6.98 21.11
C GLU A 59 0.13 5.48 20.84
N ASN A 60 1.37 5.03 20.77
CA ASN A 60 1.64 3.64 20.47
C ASN A 60 1.69 2.81 21.74
N VAL A 61 0.71 1.95 21.93
CA VAL A 61 0.76 0.86 22.92
C VAL A 61 1.52 -0.32 22.28
N ILE A 62 2.78 -0.11 21.94
CA ILE A 62 3.66 -1.21 21.52
C ILE A 62 4.26 -1.80 22.78
N LYS A 63 3.94 -3.07 23.06
CA LYS A 63 4.46 -3.82 24.19
C LYS A 63 5.58 -4.76 23.74
N GLY A 64 6.62 -4.90 24.51
CA GLY A 64 7.69 -5.86 24.28
C GLY A 64 8.89 -5.30 23.50
N ASP A 65 9.80 -6.18 23.08
CA ASP A 65 11.02 -5.85 22.33
C ASP A 65 10.71 -5.66 20.83
N VAL A 66 10.06 -4.54 20.51
CA VAL A 66 9.72 -4.14 19.13
C VAL A 66 10.43 -2.82 18.81
N LYS A 67 11.11 -2.76 17.67
CA LYS A 67 11.80 -1.55 17.20
C LYS A 67 10.92 -0.78 16.22
N ILE A 68 10.56 0.45 16.59
CA ILE A 68 9.89 1.38 15.70
C ILE A 68 10.90 2.36 15.13
N LYS A 69 10.92 2.49 13.81
CA LYS A 69 11.70 3.48 13.06
C LYS A 69 10.73 4.45 12.39
N GLU A 70 10.57 5.61 13.03
CA GLU A 70 9.67 6.66 12.53
C GLU A 70 10.04 7.18 11.13
N PRO A 71 9.07 7.68 10.33
CA PRO A 71 7.64 7.78 10.68
C PRO A 71 6.88 6.48 10.42
N VAL A 72 5.94 6.16 11.30
CA VAL A 72 5.11 4.94 11.26
C VAL A 72 3.69 5.28 11.73
N PHE A 73 2.69 4.66 11.15
CA PHE A 73 1.34 4.63 11.69
C PHE A 73 0.94 3.19 11.98
N CYS A 74 0.53 2.92 13.22
CA CYS A 74 -0.05 1.64 13.61
C CYS A 74 -1.42 1.89 14.24
N ASP A 75 -2.45 1.21 13.73
CA ASP A 75 -3.75 1.22 14.39
C ASP A 75 -3.63 0.56 15.79
N LEU A 76 -4.41 1.04 16.75
CA LEU A 76 -4.39 0.56 18.14
C LEU A 76 -4.73 -0.94 18.29
N SER A 77 -5.44 -1.51 17.33
CA SER A 77 -5.79 -2.94 17.29
C SER A 77 -4.69 -3.81 16.66
N ALA A 78 -3.62 -3.21 16.11
CA ALA A 78 -2.53 -3.97 15.54
C ALA A 78 -1.69 -4.65 16.64
N THR A 79 -1.25 -5.87 16.38
CA THR A 79 -0.37 -6.64 17.27
C THR A 79 0.95 -6.93 16.60
N ILE A 80 2.07 -6.77 17.34
CA ILE A 80 3.41 -6.93 16.78
C ILE A 80 4.22 -7.82 17.70
N GLY A 81 4.77 -8.90 17.13
CA GLY A 81 5.59 -9.87 17.84
C GLY A 81 6.99 -9.34 18.15
N GLU A 82 7.59 -9.91 19.19
CA GLU A 82 8.92 -9.54 19.69
C GLU A 82 10.02 -9.67 18.63
N GLY A 83 11.05 -8.85 18.72
CA GLY A 83 12.18 -8.82 17.78
C GLY A 83 11.86 -8.14 16.45
N SER A 84 10.61 -7.74 16.21
CA SER A 84 10.20 -7.12 14.94
C SER A 84 10.63 -5.67 14.83
N THR A 85 10.83 -5.23 13.59
CA THR A 85 11.17 -3.85 13.26
C THR A 85 10.13 -3.30 12.29
N ILE A 86 9.45 -2.22 12.69
CA ILE A 86 8.45 -1.54 11.87
C ILE A 86 8.95 -0.15 11.49
N GLY A 87 8.90 0.15 10.22
CA GLY A 87 9.33 1.43 9.66
C GLY A 87 10.78 1.43 9.13
N PRO A 88 11.21 2.58 8.56
CA PRO A 88 10.40 3.79 8.42
C PRO A 88 9.31 3.66 7.36
N TYR A 89 8.38 4.61 7.38
CA TYR A 89 7.31 4.73 6.39
C TYR A 89 6.44 3.47 6.28
N ALA A 90 6.02 2.93 7.40
CA ALA A 90 5.11 1.80 7.48
C ALA A 90 3.74 2.22 8.02
N VAL A 91 2.69 1.74 7.37
CA VAL A 91 1.31 1.90 7.81
C VAL A 91 0.73 0.53 8.11
N LEU A 92 0.28 0.30 9.34
CA LEU A 92 -0.42 -0.92 9.76
C LEU A 92 -1.87 -0.58 10.08
N GLY A 93 -2.79 -1.14 9.31
CA GLY A 93 -4.24 -0.97 9.47
C GLY A 93 -4.83 -1.72 10.65
N LYS A 94 -6.15 -1.67 10.76
CA LYS A 94 -6.90 -2.32 11.86
C LYS A 94 -6.71 -3.83 11.86
N ASN A 95 -6.57 -4.40 13.07
CA ASN A 95 -6.45 -5.85 13.28
C ASN A 95 -5.30 -6.51 12.49
N VAL A 96 -4.28 -5.75 12.13
CA VAL A 96 -3.06 -6.32 11.56
C VAL A 96 -2.32 -7.11 12.64
N SER A 97 -1.92 -8.33 12.31
CA SER A 97 -1.11 -9.20 13.18
C SER A 97 0.25 -9.44 12.54
N VAL A 98 1.30 -9.05 13.24
CA VAL A 98 2.69 -9.25 12.82
C VAL A 98 3.37 -10.22 13.78
N GLY A 99 3.95 -11.28 13.25
CA GLY A 99 4.71 -12.29 13.97
C GLY A 99 6.04 -11.76 14.52
N ARG A 100 6.88 -12.66 15.03
CA ARG A 100 8.18 -12.33 15.61
C ARG A 100 9.25 -12.13 14.53
N ASN A 101 10.23 -11.28 14.83
CA ASN A 101 11.39 -10.98 13.97
C ASN A 101 11.02 -10.50 12.56
N ALA A 102 9.81 -10.00 12.36
CA ALA A 102 9.39 -9.47 11.07
C ALA A 102 9.95 -8.05 10.84
N HIS A 103 10.24 -7.74 9.59
CA HIS A 103 10.72 -6.43 9.19
C HIS A 103 9.80 -5.84 8.14
N ILE A 104 9.16 -4.71 8.46
CA ILE A 104 8.21 -4.02 7.56
C ILE A 104 8.64 -2.57 7.41
N LYS A 105 8.88 -2.12 6.18
CA LYS A 105 9.23 -0.72 5.89
C LYS A 105 8.69 -0.27 4.54
N ASN A 106 8.53 1.05 4.37
CA ASN A 106 8.06 1.68 3.12
C ASN A 106 6.76 1.05 2.57
N SER A 107 5.88 0.56 3.43
CA SER A 107 4.79 -0.32 3.02
C SER A 107 3.47 0.08 3.67
N VAL A 108 2.38 -0.19 2.97
CA VAL A 108 1.02 -0.01 3.50
C VAL A 108 0.38 -1.39 3.63
N ILE A 109 0.02 -1.73 4.86
CA ILE A 109 -0.62 -3.00 5.23
C ILE A 109 -2.05 -2.69 5.63
N PHE A 110 -3.01 -3.18 4.85
CA PHE A 110 -4.43 -2.94 5.08
C PHE A 110 -4.98 -3.78 6.23
N SER A 111 -6.26 -3.60 6.53
CA SER A 111 -6.89 -4.20 7.70
C SER A 111 -6.95 -5.74 7.62
N GLY A 112 -6.84 -6.40 8.79
CA GLY A 112 -7.00 -7.84 8.92
C GLY A 112 -5.85 -8.69 8.36
N VAL A 113 -4.77 -8.06 7.91
CA VAL A 113 -3.59 -8.81 7.39
C VAL A 113 -2.88 -9.53 8.52
N SER A 114 -2.52 -10.80 8.24
CA SER A 114 -1.68 -11.62 9.11
C SER A 114 -0.33 -11.85 8.47
N ILE A 115 0.75 -11.43 9.13
CA ILE A 115 2.14 -11.62 8.70
C ILE A 115 2.82 -12.52 9.72
N SER A 116 3.32 -13.66 9.27
CA SER A 116 3.97 -14.63 10.15
C SER A 116 5.44 -14.29 10.43
N ASP A 117 6.06 -15.08 11.31
CA ASP A 117 7.42 -14.89 11.82
C ASP A 117 8.47 -14.77 10.70
N ASP A 118 9.53 -14.01 10.96
CA ASP A 118 10.75 -13.87 10.16
C ASP A 118 10.51 -13.31 8.74
N SER A 119 9.38 -12.68 8.46
CA SER A 119 9.04 -12.17 7.13
C SER A 119 9.57 -10.75 6.90
N LEU A 120 9.99 -10.47 5.66
CA LEU A 120 10.60 -9.22 5.24
C LEU A 120 9.74 -8.55 4.17
N ILE A 121 9.21 -7.37 4.46
CA ILE A 121 8.34 -6.62 3.56
C ILE A 121 8.93 -5.22 3.36
N ASN A 122 9.20 -4.87 2.12
CA ASN A 122 9.78 -3.58 1.79
C ASN A 122 9.15 -2.99 0.52
N GLY A 123 8.48 -1.84 0.68
CA GLY A 123 7.96 -1.08 -0.45
C GLY A 123 6.73 -1.74 -1.11
N ALA A 124 5.84 -2.35 -0.34
CA ALA A 124 4.70 -3.08 -0.84
C ALA A 124 3.35 -2.51 -0.35
N ILE A 125 2.32 -2.76 -1.13
CA ILE A 125 0.92 -2.55 -0.74
C ILE A 125 0.31 -3.94 -0.54
N ILE A 126 -0.22 -4.20 0.67
CA ILE A 126 -0.84 -5.47 1.01
C ILE A 126 -2.30 -5.21 1.36
N GLY A 127 -3.20 -5.76 0.54
CA GLY A 127 -4.64 -5.61 0.63
C GLY A 127 -5.25 -6.24 1.87
N GLU A 128 -6.56 -6.14 2.01
CA GLU A 128 -7.28 -6.58 3.20
C GLU A 128 -7.27 -8.10 3.36
N ASN A 129 -7.15 -8.56 4.62
CA ASN A 129 -7.23 -9.98 5.01
C ASN A 129 -6.24 -10.91 4.28
N VAL A 130 -5.13 -10.38 3.82
CA VAL A 130 -4.05 -11.17 3.24
C VAL A 130 -3.35 -11.97 4.33
N VAL A 131 -2.97 -13.21 4.00
CA VAL A 131 -2.16 -14.07 4.87
C VAL A 131 -0.76 -14.21 4.28
N VAL A 132 0.25 -13.79 5.04
CA VAL A 132 1.67 -13.92 4.69
C VAL A 132 2.29 -14.96 5.62
N GLY A 133 2.81 -16.02 5.04
CA GLY A 133 3.48 -17.12 5.73
C GLY A 133 4.81 -16.72 6.37
N LYS A 134 5.51 -17.71 6.93
CA LYS A 134 6.81 -17.52 7.59
C LYS A 134 7.93 -17.35 6.58
N ARG A 135 8.91 -16.51 6.93
CA ARG A 135 10.12 -16.28 6.12
C ARG A 135 9.84 -15.85 4.68
N VAL A 136 8.70 -15.19 4.48
CA VAL A 136 8.33 -14.59 3.18
C VAL A 136 9.16 -13.33 2.95
N LYS A 137 9.58 -13.14 1.69
CA LYS A 137 10.27 -11.91 1.26
C LYS A 137 9.43 -11.21 0.19
N ILE A 138 8.97 -10.01 0.47
CA ILE A 138 8.22 -9.18 -0.48
C ILE A 138 9.08 -7.96 -0.80
N SER A 139 9.50 -7.87 -2.07
CA SER A 139 10.34 -6.78 -2.57
C SER A 139 9.51 -5.53 -2.91
N SER A 140 10.19 -4.47 -3.34
CA SER A 140 9.58 -3.18 -3.65
C SER A 140 8.57 -3.26 -4.80
N ASN A 141 7.62 -2.32 -4.77
CA ASN A 141 6.58 -2.17 -5.79
C ASN A 141 5.66 -3.40 -5.98
N CYS A 142 5.63 -4.31 -4.98
CA CYS A 142 4.65 -5.39 -4.98
C CYS A 142 3.28 -4.90 -4.54
N VAL A 143 2.24 -5.42 -5.20
CA VAL A 143 0.84 -5.20 -4.85
C VAL A 143 0.17 -6.55 -4.63
N ILE A 144 -0.29 -6.79 -3.41
CA ILE A 144 -0.97 -8.03 -3.04
C ILE A 144 -2.45 -7.73 -2.85
N GLY A 145 -3.30 -8.35 -3.66
CA GLY A 145 -4.75 -8.16 -3.61
C GLY A 145 -5.38 -8.80 -2.38
N ASP A 146 -6.58 -8.33 -2.05
CA ASP A 146 -7.31 -8.76 -0.86
C ASP A 146 -7.50 -10.28 -0.80
N TYR A 147 -7.46 -10.83 0.41
CA TYR A 147 -7.66 -12.27 0.67
C TYR A 147 -6.63 -13.20 0.02
N ALA A 148 -5.54 -12.68 -0.53
CA ALA A 148 -4.48 -13.52 -1.06
C ALA A 148 -3.73 -14.26 0.06
N VAL A 149 -3.17 -15.42 -0.28
CA VAL A 149 -2.36 -16.24 0.63
C VAL A 149 -0.98 -16.43 0.03
N ILE A 150 0.04 -15.99 0.75
CA ILE A 150 1.45 -16.22 0.39
C ILE A 150 2.00 -17.27 1.34
N GLY A 151 2.40 -18.39 0.79
CA GLY A 151 2.92 -19.54 1.56
C GLY A 151 4.28 -19.27 2.20
N ASP A 152 4.69 -20.16 3.09
CA ASP A 152 5.96 -20.09 3.78
C ASP A 152 7.16 -20.09 2.81
N ASN A 153 8.21 -19.33 3.14
CA ASN A 153 9.47 -19.23 2.41
C ASN A 153 9.38 -18.64 0.99
N VAL A 154 8.22 -18.13 0.57
CA VAL A 154 8.02 -17.53 -0.76
C VAL A 154 8.76 -16.20 -0.85
N SER A 155 9.40 -15.99 -1.99
CA SER A 155 10.02 -14.70 -2.36
C SER A 155 9.31 -14.09 -3.57
N LEU A 156 8.84 -12.86 -3.42
CA LEU A 156 8.26 -12.07 -4.49
C LEU A 156 9.28 -11.03 -4.94
N ALA A 157 9.64 -11.07 -6.23
CA ALA A 157 10.52 -10.10 -6.84
C ALA A 157 9.85 -8.72 -6.92
N GLU A 158 10.65 -7.71 -7.23
CA GLU A 158 10.16 -6.35 -7.40
C GLU A 158 9.06 -6.24 -8.47
N GLY A 159 8.01 -5.47 -8.19
CA GLY A 159 6.93 -5.18 -9.12
C GLY A 159 5.94 -6.34 -9.35
N VAL A 160 5.98 -7.38 -8.52
CA VAL A 160 5.00 -8.48 -8.58
C VAL A 160 3.63 -7.98 -8.11
N SER A 161 2.59 -8.32 -8.87
CA SER A 161 1.19 -8.10 -8.50
C SER A 161 0.48 -9.43 -8.33
N ILE A 162 -0.17 -9.63 -7.20
CA ILE A 162 -0.99 -10.82 -6.90
C ILE A 162 -2.45 -10.39 -6.89
N CYS A 163 -3.28 -11.06 -7.72
CA CYS A 163 -4.71 -10.78 -7.76
C CYS A 163 -5.41 -11.20 -6.47
N PRO A 164 -6.59 -10.62 -6.15
CA PRO A 164 -7.34 -10.98 -4.96
C PRO A 164 -7.67 -12.48 -4.87
N ALA A 165 -7.69 -12.99 -3.65
CA ALA A 165 -8.00 -14.37 -3.31
C ALA A 165 -7.11 -15.43 -3.99
N LYS A 166 -5.90 -15.05 -4.41
CA LYS A 166 -4.91 -15.98 -4.97
C LYS A 166 -4.03 -16.59 -3.89
N GLU A 167 -3.66 -17.84 -4.13
CA GLU A 167 -2.70 -18.56 -3.29
C GLU A 167 -1.38 -18.74 -4.04
N VAL A 168 -0.27 -18.36 -3.41
CA VAL A 168 1.08 -18.40 -3.99
C VAL A 168 1.99 -19.18 -3.05
N PHE A 169 2.43 -20.35 -3.48
CA PHE A 169 3.29 -21.26 -2.69
C PHE A 169 4.70 -21.44 -3.29
N HIS A 170 5.05 -20.70 -4.33
CA HIS A 170 6.34 -20.74 -5.00
C HIS A 170 6.85 -19.32 -5.25
N ASP A 171 8.16 -19.19 -5.36
CA ASP A 171 8.80 -17.92 -5.67
C ASP A 171 8.29 -17.35 -6.99
N VAL A 172 8.11 -16.03 -7.02
CA VAL A 172 7.80 -15.26 -8.22
C VAL A 172 9.00 -14.36 -8.51
N SER A 173 9.86 -14.81 -9.42
CA SER A 173 11.17 -14.21 -9.70
C SER A 173 11.17 -13.06 -10.69
N GLU A 174 10.03 -12.78 -11.31
CA GLU A 174 9.89 -11.73 -12.33
C GLU A 174 8.69 -10.84 -12.02
N SER A 175 8.79 -9.55 -12.37
CA SER A 175 7.65 -8.62 -12.29
C SER A 175 6.53 -9.11 -13.20
N LYS A 176 5.46 -9.62 -12.61
CA LYS A 176 4.27 -10.11 -13.32
C LYS A 176 3.02 -10.03 -12.47
N CYS A 177 1.88 -10.11 -13.13
CA CYS A 177 0.60 -10.29 -12.47
C CYS A 177 0.29 -11.80 -12.34
N VAL A 178 0.08 -12.26 -11.12
CA VAL A 178 -0.39 -13.62 -10.82
C VAL A 178 -1.91 -13.58 -10.71
N ILE A 179 -2.59 -14.16 -11.71
CA ILE A 179 -4.04 -14.11 -11.91
C ILE A 179 -4.68 -15.39 -11.39
#